data_b34d012164214c6a8ef5bfbbdd3d09fb
#
_entry.id   b34d012164214c6a8ef5bfbbdd3d09fb
#
_cell.length_a   1.000
_cell.length_b   1.000
_cell.length_c   1.000
_cell.angle_alpha   90.00
_cell.angle_beta   90.00
_cell.angle_gamma   90.00
#
_symmetry.space_group_name_H-M   'P 1'
#
loop_
_entity.id
_entity.type
_entity.pdbx_description
1 polymer ?
#
loop_
_entity_poly.entity_id
_entity_poly.type
_entity_poly.pdbx_seq_one_letter_code
_entity_poly.pdbx_strand_id
1 'polypeptide(L)'
;MAKKLKPTLVIAGPGAGKTHYIIEKVINKVPLLEPHRFLAVITYTNSATNEIRERLNEKTVIPPNVFIGTIHSFLVRFILKPFGVVQGVLPEQVVYKDVSIKANDRKEENIIKSNIVKKGIVPYEKIVSLSSNLLKENKKIRELVSQRLQFLFVDEFQDANSGQFNIFEEIRKASETEMYFVGDPEQSIMTFQNQGNQIQSLDKRPIYKAINSGTINKEYLDSNNRSSSTIINFINNFHTSIIQQKTNKENHTNNKVTFIADTYDLREIINSFNSLCNDRTVCENNPLTRFFLGYRRSTFKTVENEYGLIQKDGSDSNSIQLLKECSTFICEILNRSRTSIMEDLEIDDLAYRQLCFKLVESIKTNPFINSSELISLLKTNFKCDPYKSVHKKVQHNPDHIAEGFINKINLELQYFSSIKEIKDYHLTIHKSKGLQADAVLVIAKSKNELKKWLEVDKQLRFEDKQDTCRIGYVAFSRAKEFLCIACLEEIDDELKKNLTLLNVDMIPAMGEKEKQPI
;
A
#
# COMPACT_ATOMS: atom_id res chain seq x y z
N MET A 1 17.01 33.04 -21.27
CA MET A 1 16.72 31.59 -21.24
C MET A 1 16.01 31.27 -19.93
N ALA A 2 14.79 30.76 -19.94
CA ALA A 2 14.10 30.36 -18.72
C ALA A 2 14.93 29.26 -18.02
N LYS A 3 15.12 29.41 -16.72
CA LYS A 3 15.89 28.44 -15.89
C LYS A 3 15.15 27.10 -15.92
N LYS A 4 15.77 26.09 -16.50
CA LYS A 4 15.19 24.75 -16.61
C LYS A 4 14.90 24.20 -15.23
N LEU A 5 13.61 23.90 -14.91
CA LEU A 5 13.20 23.34 -13.65
C LEU A 5 13.83 21.95 -13.47
N LYS A 6 14.57 21.77 -12.37
CA LYS A 6 15.13 20.47 -11.99
C LYS A 6 14.17 19.79 -11.00
N PRO A 7 13.79 18.52 -11.23
CA PRO A 7 13.07 17.75 -10.23
C PRO A 7 13.83 17.66 -8.91
N THR A 8 13.12 17.48 -7.82
CA THR A 8 13.70 17.19 -6.50
C THR A 8 13.37 15.75 -6.12
N LEU A 9 14.38 14.95 -5.82
CA LEU A 9 14.25 13.64 -5.20
C LEU A 9 14.47 13.78 -3.69
N VAL A 10 13.43 13.45 -2.93
CA VAL A 10 13.46 13.41 -1.47
C VAL A 10 13.70 11.97 -1.03
N ILE A 11 14.89 11.71 -0.51
CA ILE A 11 15.29 10.41 0.02
C ILE A 11 14.96 10.40 1.51
N ALA A 12 14.09 9.50 1.93
CA ALA A 12 13.51 9.52 3.27
C ALA A 12 13.34 8.10 3.81
N GLY A 13 14.00 7.79 4.91
CA GLY A 13 13.88 6.49 5.57
C GLY A 13 12.48 6.21 6.14
N PRO A 14 12.30 5.04 6.78
CA PRO A 14 11.05 4.69 7.45
C PRO A 14 10.79 5.65 8.61
N GLY A 15 9.53 6.03 8.80
CA GLY A 15 9.17 6.96 9.89
C GLY A 15 9.66 8.42 9.71
N ALA A 16 10.32 8.77 8.61
CA ALA A 16 10.82 10.12 8.35
C ALA A 16 9.72 11.16 8.02
N GLY A 17 8.45 10.72 7.95
CA GLY A 17 7.35 11.63 7.67
C GLY A 17 7.18 11.98 6.19
N LYS A 18 7.45 11.03 5.27
CA LYS A 18 7.26 11.23 3.81
C LYS A 18 5.92 11.84 3.45
N THR A 19 4.83 11.26 3.95
CA THR A 19 3.47 11.75 3.70
C THR A 19 3.27 13.15 4.28
N HIS A 20 3.81 13.43 5.47
CA HIS A 20 3.76 14.75 6.08
C HIS A 20 4.51 15.80 5.25
N TYR A 21 5.70 15.46 4.75
CA TYR A 21 6.47 16.31 3.86
C TYR A 21 5.68 16.68 2.59
N ILE A 22 5.04 15.68 1.96
CA ILE A 22 4.20 15.92 0.77
C ILE A 22 3.05 16.87 1.12
N ILE A 23 2.35 16.64 2.23
CA ILE A 23 1.22 17.47 2.68
C ILE A 23 1.67 18.92 2.91
N GLU A 24 2.74 19.15 3.65
CA GLU A 24 3.27 20.49 3.91
C GLU A 24 3.71 21.19 2.61
N LYS A 25 4.40 20.46 1.72
CA LYS A 25 4.78 21.01 0.41
C LYS A 25 3.55 21.36 -0.44
N VAL A 26 2.52 20.52 -0.46
CA VAL A 26 1.26 20.78 -1.18
C VAL A 26 0.59 22.02 -0.63
N ILE A 27 0.43 22.15 0.70
CA ILE A 27 -0.17 23.32 1.35
C ILE A 27 0.59 24.60 0.95
N ASN A 28 1.92 24.55 0.94
CA ASN A 28 2.75 25.70 0.56
C ASN A 28 2.70 26.02 -0.94
N LYS A 29 2.37 25.04 -1.80
CA LYS A 29 2.29 25.24 -3.26
C LYS A 29 0.89 25.63 -3.73
N VAL A 30 -0.17 25.28 -3.00
CA VAL A 30 -1.55 25.64 -3.36
C VAL A 30 -1.77 27.15 -3.57
N PRO A 31 -1.25 28.06 -2.73
CA PRO A 31 -1.39 29.49 -2.97
C PRO A 31 -0.67 30.01 -4.22
N LEU A 32 0.31 29.25 -4.73
CA LEU A 32 1.09 29.58 -5.93
C LEU A 32 0.51 28.96 -7.20
N LEU A 33 -0.56 28.15 -7.08
CA LEU A 33 -1.15 27.42 -8.16
C LEU A 33 -1.98 28.35 -9.05
N GLU A 34 -1.60 28.42 -10.31
CA GLU A 34 -2.36 29.18 -11.32
C GLU A 34 -3.75 28.56 -11.55
N PRO A 35 -4.80 29.38 -11.76
CA PRO A 35 -6.19 28.90 -11.82
C PRO A 35 -6.46 27.83 -12.88
N HIS A 36 -5.73 27.85 -14.00
CA HIS A 36 -5.91 26.93 -15.14
C HIS A 36 -4.91 25.75 -15.14
N ARG A 37 -3.99 25.72 -14.19
CA ARG A 37 -3.00 24.65 -14.04
C ARG A 37 -3.35 23.74 -12.88
N PHE A 38 -2.75 22.56 -12.85
CA PHE A 38 -3.00 21.54 -11.83
C PHE A 38 -1.78 21.30 -10.96
N LEU A 39 -2.05 21.04 -9.68
CA LEU A 39 -1.15 20.32 -8.78
C LEU A 39 -1.61 18.87 -8.73
N ALA A 40 -0.72 17.92 -9.02
CA ALA A 40 -1.03 16.50 -8.94
C ALA A 40 -0.19 15.80 -7.87
N VAL A 41 -0.85 15.03 -7.01
CA VAL A 41 -0.23 14.10 -6.06
C VAL A 41 -0.53 12.68 -6.50
N ILE A 42 0.51 11.92 -6.82
CA ILE A 42 0.42 10.54 -7.31
C ILE A 42 0.84 9.59 -6.19
N THR A 43 0.02 8.57 -5.97
CA THR A 43 0.29 7.45 -5.07
C THR A 43 0.21 6.12 -5.82
N TYR A 44 0.58 5.01 -5.16
CA TYR A 44 0.48 3.67 -5.75
C TYR A 44 -0.75 2.89 -5.28
N THR A 45 -1.42 3.32 -4.21
CA THR A 45 -2.60 2.65 -3.65
C THR A 45 -3.73 3.62 -3.38
N ASN A 46 -4.97 3.11 -3.41
CA ASN A 46 -6.14 3.89 -3.05
C ASN A 46 -6.12 4.29 -1.55
N SER A 47 -5.56 3.44 -0.69
CA SER A 47 -5.41 3.74 0.74
C SER A 47 -4.52 4.96 0.96
N ALA A 48 -3.33 5.01 0.33
CA ALA A 48 -2.44 6.17 0.40
C ALA A 48 -3.09 7.44 -0.18
N THR A 49 -3.87 7.30 -1.27
CA THR A 49 -4.64 8.41 -1.86
C THR A 49 -5.63 8.98 -0.85
N ASN A 50 -6.38 8.13 -0.16
CA ASN A 50 -7.37 8.54 0.83
C ASN A 50 -6.70 9.17 2.05
N GLU A 51 -5.63 8.58 2.56
CA GLU A 51 -4.86 9.12 3.68
C GLU A 51 -4.36 10.54 3.40
N ILE A 52 -3.77 10.77 2.23
CA ILE A 52 -3.29 12.12 1.85
C ILE A 52 -4.47 13.09 1.75
N ARG A 53 -5.59 12.66 1.16
CA ARG A 53 -6.77 13.52 1.02
C ARG A 53 -7.38 13.89 2.38
N GLU A 54 -7.53 12.94 3.28
CA GLU A 54 -8.05 13.15 4.63
C GLU A 54 -7.16 14.13 5.40
N ARG A 55 -5.86 13.88 5.45
CA ARG A 55 -4.90 14.77 6.15
C ARG A 55 -4.80 16.17 5.54
N LEU A 56 -4.98 16.33 4.23
CA LEU A 56 -5.05 17.64 3.60
C LEU A 56 -6.35 18.35 3.96
N ASN A 57 -7.49 17.66 3.95
CA ASN A 57 -8.79 18.22 4.31
C ASN A 57 -8.86 18.70 5.78
N GLU A 58 -8.10 18.04 6.68
CA GLU A 58 -7.97 18.48 8.07
C GLU A 58 -7.25 19.84 8.19
N LYS A 59 -6.37 20.16 7.24
CA LYS A 59 -5.52 21.35 7.30
C LYS A 59 -5.96 22.49 6.37
N THR A 60 -6.61 22.17 5.26
CA THR A 60 -6.99 23.16 4.24
C THR A 60 -8.13 22.68 3.36
N VAL A 61 -8.81 23.62 2.71
CA VAL A 61 -9.76 23.30 1.63
C VAL A 61 -8.99 22.94 0.38
N ILE A 62 -9.24 21.75 -0.17
CA ILE A 62 -8.57 21.28 -1.38
C ILE A 62 -9.22 21.94 -2.60
N PRO A 63 -8.48 22.77 -3.37
CA PRO A 63 -9.01 23.40 -4.58
C PRO A 63 -9.34 22.37 -5.68
N PRO A 64 -10.28 22.65 -6.59
CA PRO A 64 -10.70 21.72 -7.66
C PRO A 64 -9.59 21.39 -8.68
N ASN A 65 -8.57 22.23 -8.78
CA ASN A 65 -7.37 21.99 -9.60
C ASN A 65 -6.23 21.30 -8.85
N VAL A 66 -6.49 20.73 -7.66
CA VAL A 66 -5.62 19.78 -6.99
C VAL A 66 -6.12 18.37 -7.26
N PHE A 67 -5.30 17.57 -7.90
CA PHE A 67 -5.56 16.15 -8.16
C PHE A 67 -4.80 15.29 -7.15
N ILE A 68 -5.49 14.39 -6.45
CA ILE A 68 -4.89 13.38 -5.59
C ILE A 68 -5.42 12.02 -6.05
N GLY A 69 -4.53 11.13 -6.49
CA GLY A 69 -4.96 9.85 -7.04
C GLY A 69 -3.83 8.88 -7.34
N THR A 70 -4.21 7.68 -7.80
CA THR A 70 -3.24 6.67 -8.20
C THR A 70 -2.57 7.04 -9.54
N ILE A 71 -1.40 6.45 -9.80
CA ILE A 71 -0.68 6.64 -11.07
C ILE A 71 -1.57 6.32 -12.27
N HIS A 72 -2.38 5.26 -12.22
CA HIS A 72 -3.28 4.90 -13.33
C HIS A 72 -4.36 5.96 -13.54
N SER A 73 -4.98 6.45 -12.47
CA SER A 73 -6.01 7.51 -12.58
C SER A 73 -5.42 8.82 -13.11
N PHE A 74 -4.17 9.15 -12.73
CA PHE A 74 -3.43 10.28 -13.29
C PHE A 74 -3.22 10.14 -14.80
N LEU A 75 -2.69 9.00 -15.24
CA LEU A 75 -2.41 8.74 -16.66
C LEU A 75 -3.69 8.77 -17.52
N VAL A 76 -4.77 8.21 -17.00
CA VAL A 76 -6.07 8.26 -17.67
C VAL A 76 -6.57 9.70 -17.78
N ARG A 77 -6.54 10.47 -16.69
CA ARG A 77 -7.11 11.83 -16.64
C ARG A 77 -6.32 12.84 -17.47
N PHE A 78 -4.98 12.81 -17.40
CA PHE A 78 -4.13 13.84 -17.96
C PHE A 78 -3.54 13.49 -19.33
N ILE A 79 -3.52 12.21 -19.71
CA ILE A 79 -2.88 11.75 -20.94
C ILE A 79 -3.85 11.01 -21.85
N LEU A 80 -4.43 9.88 -21.39
CA LEU A 80 -5.21 9.02 -22.29
C LEU A 80 -6.56 9.62 -22.69
N LYS A 81 -7.34 10.15 -21.74
CA LYS A 81 -8.62 10.77 -22.05
C LYS A 81 -8.50 12.00 -22.96
N PRO A 82 -7.58 12.96 -22.71
CA PRO A 82 -7.46 14.13 -23.58
C PRO A 82 -6.88 13.85 -24.96
N PHE A 83 -5.96 12.91 -25.08
CA PHE A 83 -5.14 12.75 -26.28
C PHE A 83 -5.28 11.40 -26.97
N GLY A 84 -5.75 10.36 -26.30
CA GLY A 84 -5.79 9.00 -26.84
C GLY A 84 -6.72 8.85 -28.04
N VAL A 85 -7.90 9.46 -28.00
CA VAL A 85 -8.86 9.44 -29.10
C VAL A 85 -8.37 10.33 -30.25
N VAL A 86 -7.94 11.55 -29.95
CA VAL A 86 -7.48 12.52 -30.96
C VAL A 86 -6.29 11.98 -31.76
N GLN A 87 -5.44 11.18 -31.14
CA GLN A 87 -4.28 10.54 -31.81
C GLN A 87 -4.60 9.16 -32.40
N GLY A 88 -5.85 8.73 -32.40
CA GLY A 88 -6.26 7.43 -32.95
C GLY A 88 -5.74 6.21 -32.18
N VAL A 89 -5.20 6.41 -30.96
CA VAL A 89 -4.69 5.34 -30.08
C VAL A 89 -5.83 4.61 -29.39
N LEU A 90 -6.91 5.34 -29.09
CA LEU A 90 -8.10 4.83 -28.42
C LEU A 90 -9.35 5.16 -29.25
N PRO A 91 -10.39 4.31 -29.22
CA PRO A 91 -11.70 4.67 -29.76
C PRO A 91 -12.43 5.68 -28.88
N GLU A 92 -13.52 6.27 -29.35
CA GLU A 92 -14.29 7.29 -28.62
C GLU A 92 -14.85 6.79 -27.29
N GLN A 93 -15.32 5.54 -27.26
CA GLN A 93 -15.84 4.91 -26.05
C GLN A 93 -14.80 3.96 -25.46
N VAL A 94 -14.38 4.23 -24.24
CA VAL A 94 -13.32 3.47 -23.56
C VAL A 94 -13.72 3.09 -22.14
N VAL A 95 -13.52 1.80 -21.82
CA VAL A 95 -13.67 1.25 -20.47
C VAL A 95 -12.31 0.75 -19.99
N TYR A 96 -11.88 1.19 -18.81
CA TYR A 96 -10.64 0.74 -18.15
C TYR A 96 -10.97 -0.35 -17.15
N LYS A 97 -10.41 -1.55 -17.32
CA LYS A 97 -10.65 -2.68 -16.40
C LYS A 97 -9.54 -3.72 -16.45
N ASP A 98 -9.48 -4.58 -15.42
CA ASP A 98 -8.66 -5.79 -15.47
C ASP A 98 -9.24 -6.77 -16.47
N VAL A 99 -8.34 -7.41 -17.24
CA VAL A 99 -8.72 -8.41 -18.25
C VAL A 99 -7.82 -9.62 -18.06
N SER A 100 -8.43 -10.75 -17.69
CA SER A 100 -7.74 -12.05 -17.71
C SER A 100 -7.71 -12.58 -19.14
N ILE A 101 -6.50 -12.80 -19.67
CA ILE A 101 -6.28 -13.32 -21.02
C ILE A 101 -5.62 -14.69 -20.89
N LYS A 102 -6.21 -15.69 -21.55
CA LYS A 102 -5.57 -16.97 -21.76
C LYS A 102 -4.83 -16.90 -23.09
N ALA A 103 -3.52 -16.96 -23.06
CA ALA A 103 -2.66 -16.96 -24.24
C ALA A 103 -1.56 -18.00 -24.07
N ASN A 104 -1.10 -18.57 -25.18
CA ASN A 104 -0.06 -19.60 -25.17
C ASN A 104 1.34 -18.97 -24.96
N ASP A 105 1.52 -17.74 -25.45
CA ASP A 105 2.75 -16.98 -25.29
C ASP A 105 2.51 -15.47 -25.16
N ARG A 106 3.57 -14.72 -24.88
CA ARG A 106 3.54 -13.27 -24.77
C ARG A 106 3.17 -12.52 -26.06
N LYS A 107 3.50 -13.09 -27.23
CA LYS A 107 3.17 -12.44 -28.52
C LYS A 107 1.67 -12.48 -28.74
N GLU A 108 1.07 -13.66 -28.57
CA GLU A 108 -0.37 -13.87 -28.64
C GLU A 108 -1.10 -12.99 -27.62
N GLU A 109 -0.65 -12.96 -26.37
CA GLU A 109 -1.20 -12.10 -25.31
C GLU A 109 -1.20 -10.61 -25.72
N ASN A 110 -0.09 -10.12 -26.28
CA ASN A 110 -0.01 -8.73 -26.73
C ASN A 110 -0.91 -8.42 -27.92
N ILE A 111 -1.09 -9.37 -28.84
CA ILE A 111 -2.02 -9.24 -29.98
C ILE A 111 -3.46 -9.15 -29.45
N ILE A 112 -3.85 -10.07 -28.56
CA ILE A 112 -5.17 -10.07 -27.94
C ILE A 112 -5.43 -8.74 -27.20
N LYS A 113 -4.48 -8.29 -26.38
CA LYS A 113 -4.56 -7.00 -25.65
C LYS A 113 -4.72 -5.82 -26.61
N SER A 114 -3.99 -5.81 -27.72
CA SER A 114 -4.10 -4.74 -28.72
C SER A 114 -5.46 -4.74 -29.42
N ASN A 115 -6.00 -5.92 -29.72
CA ASN A 115 -7.33 -6.06 -30.32
C ASN A 115 -8.45 -5.63 -29.36
N ILE A 116 -8.30 -5.92 -28.07
CA ILE A 116 -9.24 -5.51 -27.01
C ILE A 116 -9.23 -3.98 -26.87
N VAL A 117 -8.06 -3.34 -26.93
CA VAL A 117 -7.94 -1.87 -26.90
C VAL A 117 -8.67 -1.24 -28.08
N LYS A 118 -8.53 -1.77 -29.30
CA LYS A 118 -9.27 -1.30 -30.49
C LYS A 118 -10.79 -1.42 -30.32
N LYS A 119 -11.27 -2.34 -29.48
CA LYS A 119 -12.69 -2.52 -29.13
C LYS A 119 -13.15 -1.63 -27.97
N GLY A 120 -12.32 -0.72 -27.49
CA GLY A 120 -12.64 0.21 -26.40
C GLY A 120 -12.43 -0.33 -24.99
N ILE A 121 -11.79 -1.48 -24.83
CA ILE A 121 -11.46 -2.01 -23.51
C ILE A 121 -9.96 -1.85 -23.28
N VAL A 122 -9.57 -1.03 -22.32
CA VAL A 122 -8.16 -0.79 -21.97
C VAL A 122 -7.81 -1.53 -20.69
N PRO A 123 -6.99 -2.60 -20.76
CA PRO A 123 -6.45 -3.28 -19.58
C PRO A 123 -5.58 -2.31 -18.77
N TYR A 124 -5.65 -2.37 -17.40
CA TYR A 124 -4.86 -1.49 -16.55
C TYR A 124 -3.35 -1.56 -16.83
N GLU A 125 -2.83 -2.73 -17.16
CA GLU A 125 -1.42 -2.91 -17.54
C GLU A 125 -0.99 -2.21 -18.83
N LYS A 126 -1.95 -1.87 -19.73
CA LYS A 126 -1.69 -1.12 -20.97
C LYS A 126 -1.69 0.40 -20.77
N ILE A 127 -2.26 0.91 -19.69
CA ILE A 127 -2.36 2.35 -19.41
C ILE A 127 -0.97 3.02 -19.44
N VAL A 128 0.01 2.43 -18.76
CA VAL A 128 1.38 2.97 -18.67
C VAL A 128 2.05 2.97 -20.05
N SER A 129 1.98 1.86 -20.80
CA SER A 129 2.62 1.76 -22.10
C SER A 129 1.99 2.68 -23.14
N LEU A 130 0.65 2.77 -23.20
CA LEU A 130 -0.06 3.69 -24.10
C LEU A 130 0.26 5.15 -23.79
N SER A 131 0.27 5.52 -22.50
CA SER A 131 0.62 6.88 -22.07
C SER A 131 2.07 7.24 -22.40
N SER A 132 3.01 6.30 -22.16
CA SER A 132 4.42 6.49 -22.47
C SER A 132 4.66 6.69 -23.96
N ASN A 133 4.02 5.89 -24.81
CA ASN A 133 4.14 6.02 -26.28
C ASN A 133 3.58 7.35 -26.77
N LEU A 134 2.39 7.76 -26.32
CA LEU A 134 1.80 9.05 -26.68
C LEU A 134 2.73 10.22 -26.37
N LEU A 135 3.34 10.23 -25.18
CA LEU A 135 4.27 11.30 -24.79
C LEU A 135 5.59 11.22 -25.54
N LYS A 136 6.11 10.03 -25.80
CA LYS A 136 7.39 9.82 -26.49
C LYS A 136 7.32 10.22 -27.96
N GLU A 137 6.25 9.86 -28.64
CA GLU A 137 6.05 10.07 -30.06
C GLU A 137 5.58 11.50 -30.39
N ASN A 138 4.94 12.20 -29.45
CA ASN A 138 4.34 13.49 -29.72
C ASN A 138 4.84 14.60 -28.78
N LYS A 139 5.77 15.44 -29.34
CA LYS A 139 6.35 16.57 -28.60
C LYS A 139 5.27 17.56 -28.12
N LYS A 140 4.26 17.83 -28.96
CA LYS A 140 3.19 18.78 -28.64
C LYS A 140 2.36 18.32 -27.43
N ILE A 141 2.07 17.02 -27.33
CA ILE A 141 1.36 16.46 -26.17
C ILE A 141 2.19 16.64 -24.90
N ARG A 142 3.50 16.39 -24.95
CA ARG A 142 4.40 16.63 -23.78
C ARG A 142 4.32 18.07 -23.30
N GLU A 143 4.40 19.02 -24.22
CA GLU A 143 4.31 20.45 -23.92
C GLU A 143 2.96 20.79 -23.28
N LEU A 144 1.84 20.34 -23.88
CA LEU A 144 0.49 20.59 -23.36
C LEU A 144 0.28 19.97 -21.97
N VAL A 145 0.75 18.74 -21.74
CA VAL A 145 0.67 18.09 -20.43
C VAL A 145 1.50 18.85 -19.40
N SER A 146 2.72 19.26 -19.75
CA SER A 146 3.58 20.00 -18.82
C SER A 146 3.05 21.40 -18.53
N GLN A 147 2.49 22.12 -19.52
CA GLN A 147 1.84 23.42 -19.33
C GLN A 147 0.61 23.30 -18.42
N ARG A 148 -0.13 22.21 -18.50
CA ARG A 148 -1.29 21.96 -17.66
C ARG A 148 -0.93 21.58 -16.22
N LEU A 149 0.25 20.99 -15.99
CA LEU A 149 0.73 20.55 -14.68
C LEU A 149 1.75 21.56 -14.15
N GLN A 150 1.43 22.30 -13.10
CA GLN A 150 2.38 23.20 -12.45
C GLN A 150 3.25 22.48 -11.45
N PHE A 151 2.62 21.61 -10.63
CA PHE A 151 3.31 20.83 -9.61
C PHE A 151 2.95 19.35 -9.73
N LEU A 152 3.95 18.49 -9.57
CA LEU A 152 3.78 17.03 -9.60
C LEU A 152 4.54 16.41 -8.42
N PHE A 153 3.81 15.75 -7.53
CA PHE A 153 4.35 14.97 -6.41
C PHE A 153 4.12 13.49 -6.68
N VAL A 154 5.15 12.67 -6.47
CA VAL A 154 5.08 11.21 -6.59
C VAL A 154 5.53 10.61 -5.27
N ASP A 155 4.60 10.04 -4.53
CA ASP A 155 4.88 9.31 -3.28
C ASP A 155 5.35 7.90 -3.57
N GLU A 156 6.07 7.27 -2.63
CA GLU A 156 6.62 5.91 -2.74
C GLU A 156 7.36 5.67 -4.07
N PHE A 157 8.15 6.65 -4.50
CA PHE A 157 8.81 6.64 -5.82
C PHE A 157 9.71 5.42 -6.06
N GLN A 158 10.19 4.75 -5.02
CA GLN A 158 10.94 3.49 -5.13
C GLN A 158 10.12 2.36 -5.77
N ASP A 159 8.79 2.47 -5.82
CA ASP A 159 7.90 1.48 -6.44
C ASP A 159 7.60 1.79 -7.91
N ALA A 160 8.09 2.93 -8.42
CA ALA A 160 7.96 3.28 -9.83
C ALA A 160 8.66 2.25 -10.72
N ASN A 161 7.98 1.83 -11.80
CA ASN A 161 8.62 1.04 -12.85
C ASN A 161 9.24 1.94 -13.93
N SER A 162 10.08 1.32 -14.79
CA SER A 162 10.77 2.08 -15.86
C SER A 162 9.82 2.79 -16.83
N GLY A 163 8.64 2.21 -17.11
CA GLY A 163 7.63 2.84 -17.97
C GLY A 163 7.07 4.12 -17.35
N GLN A 164 6.76 4.08 -16.06
CA GLN A 164 6.27 5.23 -15.31
C GLN A 164 7.36 6.33 -15.20
N PHE A 165 8.60 5.93 -14.92
CA PHE A 165 9.71 6.87 -14.88
C PHE A 165 9.94 7.56 -16.22
N ASN A 166 9.84 6.83 -17.32
CA ASN A 166 9.95 7.41 -18.67
C ASN A 166 8.85 8.47 -18.91
N ILE A 167 7.63 8.26 -18.41
CA ILE A 167 6.55 9.27 -18.49
C ILE A 167 6.96 10.56 -17.77
N PHE A 168 7.47 10.45 -16.54
CA PHE A 168 7.94 11.62 -15.78
C PHE A 168 9.09 12.33 -16.49
N GLU A 169 10.03 11.58 -17.08
CA GLU A 169 11.12 12.14 -17.87
C GLU A 169 10.63 12.86 -19.15
N GLU A 170 9.61 12.31 -19.82
CA GLU A 170 9.01 13.00 -20.98
C GLU A 170 8.33 14.31 -20.58
N ILE A 171 7.60 14.35 -19.46
CA ILE A 171 7.00 15.59 -18.92
C ILE A 171 8.12 16.58 -18.51
N ARG A 172 9.21 16.11 -17.86
CA ARG A 172 10.35 16.92 -17.45
C ARG A 172 11.06 17.61 -18.63
N LYS A 173 11.11 16.95 -19.78
CA LYS A 173 11.74 17.53 -20.99
C LYS A 173 11.07 18.82 -21.46
N ALA A 174 9.78 18.99 -21.20
CA ALA A 174 9.03 20.20 -21.52
C ALA A 174 9.31 21.37 -20.55
N SER A 175 9.87 21.08 -19.36
CA SER A 175 10.40 22.06 -18.37
C SER A 175 9.40 23.04 -17.74
N GLU A 176 8.09 22.80 -17.85
CA GLU A 176 7.03 23.66 -17.30
C GLU A 176 6.47 23.15 -15.97
N THR A 177 6.81 21.92 -15.57
CA THR A 177 6.34 21.26 -14.35
C THR A 177 7.42 21.16 -13.30
N GLU A 178 7.17 21.64 -12.10
CA GLU A 178 8.04 21.41 -10.93
C GLU A 178 7.67 20.05 -10.31
N MET A 179 8.68 19.16 -10.16
CA MET A 179 8.44 17.77 -9.77
C MET A 179 9.14 17.42 -8.47
N TYR A 180 8.45 16.64 -7.63
CA TYR A 180 8.94 16.09 -6.38
C TYR A 180 8.72 14.57 -6.37
N PHE A 181 9.81 13.83 -6.26
CA PHE A 181 9.82 12.38 -6.09
C PHE A 181 10.18 12.07 -4.65
N VAL A 182 9.32 11.36 -3.92
CA VAL A 182 9.55 11.06 -2.49
C VAL A 182 9.62 9.54 -2.33
N GLY A 183 10.69 9.02 -1.73
CA GLY A 183 10.84 7.58 -1.59
C GLY A 183 12.03 7.14 -0.74
N ASP A 184 12.06 5.84 -0.46
CA ASP A 184 13.11 5.15 0.27
C ASP A 184 13.75 4.06 -0.62
N PRO A 185 14.99 4.20 -1.07
CA PRO A 185 15.62 3.21 -1.93
C PRO A 185 15.72 1.82 -1.28
N GLU A 186 15.88 1.76 0.05
CA GLU A 186 15.96 0.48 0.78
C GLU A 186 14.59 -0.20 0.98
N GLN A 187 13.47 0.48 0.68
CA GLN A 187 12.13 -0.12 0.66
C GLN A 187 11.67 -0.53 -0.75
N SER A 188 12.58 -0.55 -1.73
CA SER A 188 12.30 -1.01 -3.10
C SER A 188 12.30 -2.55 -3.16
N ILE A 189 11.17 -3.19 -2.81
CA ILE A 189 11.02 -4.66 -2.73
C ILE A 189 9.97 -5.24 -3.70
N MET A 190 9.45 -4.45 -4.64
CA MET A 190 8.36 -4.85 -5.52
C MET A 190 8.81 -5.46 -6.86
N THR A 191 10.01 -6.07 -6.90
CA THR A 191 10.59 -6.68 -8.11
C THR A 191 9.77 -7.81 -8.72
N PHE A 192 8.97 -8.52 -7.93
CA PHE A 192 8.10 -9.60 -8.42
C PHE A 192 6.96 -9.10 -9.32
N GLN A 193 6.61 -7.81 -9.28
CA GLN A 193 5.60 -7.22 -10.17
C GLN A 193 6.11 -7.00 -11.60
N ASN A 194 7.42 -7.03 -11.80
CA ASN A 194 8.02 -6.98 -13.13
C ASN A 194 7.90 -8.36 -13.78
N GLN A 195 6.77 -8.62 -14.43
CA GLN A 195 6.50 -9.85 -15.18
C GLN A 195 7.49 -10.01 -16.34
N GLY A 196 8.54 -10.76 -16.11
CA GLY A 196 9.53 -11.11 -17.11
C GLY A 196 10.84 -11.53 -16.45
N ASN A 197 11.36 -12.69 -16.82
CA ASN A 197 12.50 -13.44 -16.26
C ASN A 197 13.84 -12.69 -16.09
N GLN A 198 13.89 -11.37 -16.13
CA GLN A 198 15.09 -10.59 -15.86
C GLN A 198 14.86 -9.72 -14.64
N ILE A 199 15.37 -10.19 -13.51
CA ILE A 199 15.53 -9.37 -12.31
C ILE A 199 16.46 -8.20 -12.68
N GLN A 200 15.93 -7.00 -12.68
CA GLN A 200 16.73 -5.82 -13.02
C GLN A 200 17.72 -5.53 -11.89
N SER A 201 18.96 -5.29 -12.24
CA SER A 201 19.96 -4.75 -11.33
C SER A 201 19.49 -3.39 -10.76
N LEU A 202 19.92 -3.03 -9.55
CA LEU A 202 19.43 -1.86 -8.83
C LEU A 202 19.68 -0.54 -9.57
N ASP A 203 20.83 -0.41 -10.23
CA ASP A 203 21.20 0.75 -11.05
C ASP A 203 20.19 1.07 -12.16
N LYS A 204 19.43 0.06 -12.61
CA LYS A 204 18.38 0.20 -13.63
C LYS A 204 17.02 0.62 -13.07
N ARG A 205 16.83 0.57 -11.75
CA ARG A 205 15.59 1.01 -11.12
C ARG A 205 15.45 2.51 -11.12
N PRO A 206 14.25 3.07 -11.30
CA PRO A 206 14.01 4.51 -11.37
C PRO A 206 14.62 5.31 -10.22
N ILE A 207 14.44 4.85 -8.98
CA ILE A 207 14.96 5.58 -7.82
C ILE A 207 16.50 5.68 -7.83
N TYR A 208 17.21 4.60 -8.21
CA TYR A 208 18.67 4.64 -8.29
C TYR A 208 19.17 5.45 -9.49
N LYS A 209 18.44 5.42 -10.62
CA LYS A 209 18.71 6.34 -11.74
C LYS A 209 18.55 7.79 -11.31
N ALA A 210 17.53 8.11 -10.53
CA ALA A 210 17.31 9.45 -10.01
C ALA A 210 18.38 9.85 -9.00
N ILE A 211 18.81 8.94 -8.11
CA ILE A 211 19.92 9.15 -7.17
C ILE A 211 21.22 9.46 -7.92
N ASN A 212 21.52 8.76 -8.99
CA ASN A 212 22.76 8.92 -9.76
C ASN A 212 22.70 10.05 -10.81
N SER A 213 21.52 10.67 -10.99
CA SER A 213 21.34 11.74 -11.96
C SER A 213 21.90 13.09 -11.48
N GLY A 214 22.71 13.74 -12.28
CA GLY A 214 23.15 15.12 -12.06
C GLY A 214 22.09 16.19 -12.40
N THR A 215 20.96 15.79 -12.99
CA THR A 215 19.86 16.68 -13.38
C THR A 215 18.72 16.73 -12.37
N ILE A 216 18.79 15.97 -11.29
CA ILE A 216 17.80 15.88 -10.21
C ILE A 216 18.45 16.38 -8.92
N ASN A 217 17.82 17.33 -8.26
CA ASN A 217 18.21 17.80 -6.93
C ASN A 217 17.89 16.73 -5.89
N LYS A 218 18.68 16.66 -4.81
CA LYS A 218 18.48 15.68 -3.74
C LYS A 218 18.24 16.41 -2.42
N GLU A 219 17.18 16.00 -1.73
CA GLU A 219 16.89 16.38 -0.36
C GLU A 219 16.88 15.10 0.49
N TYR A 220 17.27 15.19 1.75
CA TYR A 220 17.33 14.04 2.67
C TYR A 220 16.49 14.34 3.90
N LEU A 221 15.62 13.39 4.26
CA LEU A 221 14.90 13.42 5.53
C LEU A 221 15.52 12.37 6.46
N ASP A 222 16.30 12.84 7.40
CA ASP A 222 17.08 12.04 8.35
C ASP A 222 16.39 11.87 9.72
N SER A 223 15.27 12.53 9.94
CA SER A 223 14.49 12.36 11.16
C SER A 223 13.65 11.07 11.13
N ASN A 224 13.43 10.45 12.30
CA ASN A 224 12.50 9.34 12.46
C ASN A 224 11.54 9.62 13.61
N ASN A 225 10.26 9.72 13.29
CA ASN A 225 9.18 10.03 14.24
C ASN A 225 8.39 8.77 14.65
N ARG A 226 8.81 7.59 14.18
CA ARG A 226 8.09 6.34 14.38
C ARG A 226 8.68 5.49 15.48
N SER A 227 9.95 5.13 15.33
CA SER A 227 10.57 4.05 16.08
C SER A 227 11.35 4.56 17.28
N SER A 228 11.57 3.70 18.27
CA SER A 228 12.48 3.97 19.38
C SER A 228 13.91 4.17 18.89
N SER A 229 14.74 4.88 19.66
CA SER A 229 16.15 5.13 19.32
C SER A 229 16.94 3.85 19.08
N THR A 230 16.66 2.80 19.85
CA THR A 230 17.28 1.48 19.69
C THR A 230 17.00 0.86 18.34
N ILE A 231 15.72 0.88 17.92
CA ILE A 231 15.32 0.37 16.61
C ILE A 231 15.92 1.23 15.49
N ILE A 232 15.95 2.55 15.66
CA ILE A 232 16.56 3.47 14.67
C ILE A 232 18.05 3.14 14.50
N ASN A 233 18.78 2.98 15.60
CA ASN A 233 20.20 2.63 15.54
C ASN A 233 20.42 1.28 14.85
N PHE A 234 19.56 0.29 15.13
CA PHE A 234 19.63 -1.01 14.47
C PHE A 234 19.37 -0.91 12.95
N ILE A 235 18.28 -0.25 12.52
CA ILE A 235 17.95 -0.14 11.10
C ILE A 235 18.94 0.73 10.31
N ASN A 236 19.63 1.68 10.97
CA ASN A 236 20.66 2.49 10.33
C ASN A 236 21.84 1.66 9.78
N ASN A 237 22.10 0.47 10.34
CA ASN A 237 23.14 -0.43 9.80
C ASN A 237 22.82 -0.90 8.37
N PHE A 238 21.55 -0.87 7.98
CA PHE A 238 21.06 -1.42 6.72
C PHE A 238 20.72 -0.35 5.68
N HIS A 239 20.79 0.93 6.02
CA HIS A 239 20.50 2.01 5.07
C HIS A 239 21.77 2.54 4.41
N THR A 240 21.75 2.59 3.06
CA THR A 240 22.95 2.96 2.28
C THR A 240 23.15 4.46 2.13
N SER A 241 22.07 5.27 2.23
CA SER A 241 22.07 6.69 1.85
C SER A 241 21.81 7.67 3.00
N ILE A 242 21.15 7.23 4.08
CA ILE A 242 20.76 8.09 5.21
C ILE A 242 21.12 7.41 6.53
N ILE A 243 21.51 8.20 7.50
CA ILE A 243 21.55 7.82 8.93
C ILE A 243 20.46 8.61 9.61
N GLN A 244 19.45 7.90 10.13
CA GLN A 244 18.30 8.53 10.77
C GLN A 244 18.59 8.86 12.24
N GLN A 245 17.97 9.94 12.72
CA GLN A 245 17.99 10.36 14.11
C GLN A 245 16.57 10.47 14.66
N LYS A 246 16.39 10.18 15.94
CA LYS A 246 15.09 10.35 16.59
C LYS A 246 14.78 11.83 16.77
N THR A 247 13.56 12.24 16.41
CA THR A 247 13.15 13.65 16.48
C THR A 247 12.77 14.07 17.91
N ASN A 248 12.14 13.18 18.71
CA ASN A 248 11.72 13.47 20.07
C ASN A 248 12.66 12.81 21.08
N LYS A 249 13.10 13.58 22.07
CA LYS A 249 14.00 13.11 23.15
C LYS A 249 13.27 12.28 24.21
N GLU A 250 11.96 12.14 24.15
CA GLU A 250 11.18 11.41 25.16
C GLU A 250 11.03 9.93 24.78
N ASN A 251 11.20 9.10 25.80
CA ASN A 251 11.19 7.63 25.82
C ASN A 251 12.50 6.98 25.39
N HIS A 252 13.48 7.07 26.27
CA HIS A 252 14.58 6.11 26.31
C HIS A 252 14.02 4.78 26.86
N THR A 253 13.33 4.00 26.05
CA THR A 253 13.20 2.60 26.38
C THR A 253 14.61 2.00 26.26
N ASN A 254 15.15 1.47 27.36
CA ASN A 254 16.44 0.76 27.37
C ASN A 254 16.37 -0.59 26.62
N ASN A 255 15.31 -0.80 25.85
CA ASN A 255 15.03 -2.06 25.19
C ASN A 255 15.93 -2.22 23.99
N LYS A 256 16.73 -3.26 24.00
CA LYS A 256 17.51 -3.67 22.83
C LYS A 256 16.62 -4.42 21.85
N VAL A 257 17.04 -4.43 20.59
CA VAL A 257 16.49 -5.41 19.63
C VAL A 257 16.82 -6.81 20.14
N THR A 258 15.84 -7.70 20.18
CA THR A 258 15.96 -8.99 20.83
C THR A 258 15.93 -10.12 19.81
N PHE A 259 16.77 -11.13 19.98
CA PHE A 259 16.72 -12.38 19.23
C PHE A 259 16.34 -13.53 20.17
N ILE A 260 15.27 -14.27 19.84
CA ILE A 260 14.87 -15.47 20.58
C ILE A 260 15.75 -16.63 20.09
N ALA A 261 16.60 -17.12 21.01
CA ALA A 261 17.54 -18.20 20.78
C ALA A 261 17.03 -19.53 21.36
N ASP A 262 17.77 -20.59 21.08
CA ASP A 262 17.63 -21.94 21.67
C ASP A 262 16.28 -22.63 21.43
N THR A 263 15.49 -22.13 20.46
CA THR A 263 14.29 -22.81 19.97
C THR A 263 14.09 -22.55 18.49
N TYR A 264 13.51 -23.54 17.81
CA TYR A 264 13.13 -23.50 16.39
C TYR A 264 11.65 -23.81 16.21
N ASP A 265 10.94 -24.05 17.31
CA ASP A 265 9.50 -24.24 17.32
C ASP A 265 8.78 -22.89 17.29
N LEU A 266 7.92 -22.73 16.30
CA LEU A 266 7.20 -21.48 16.09
C LEU A 266 6.26 -21.12 17.26
N ARG A 267 5.71 -22.13 17.97
CA ARG A 267 4.84 -21.90 19.15
C ARG A 267 5.64 -21.35 20.31
N GLU A 268 6.80 -21.93 20.59
CA GLU A 268 7.69 -21.44 21.66
C GLU A 268 8.19 -20.03 21.37
N ILE A 269 8.53 -19.74 20.11
CA ILE A 269 8.93 -18.40 19.67
C ILE A 269 7.79 -17.38 19.92
N ILE A 270 6.55 -17.72 19.52
CA ILE A 270 5.40 -16.84 19.71
C ILE A 270 5.10 -16.64 21.19
N ASN A 271 5.16 -17.71 22.01
CA ASN A 271 4.96 -17.64 23.46
C ASN A 271 6.00 -16.75 24.11
N SER A 272 7.28 -16.92 23.76
CA SER A 272 8.37 -16.09 24.27
C SER A 272 8.18 -14.63 23.89
N PHE A 273 7.83 -14.33 22.64
CA PHE A 273 7.54 -12.97 22.19
C PHE A 273 6.36 -12.35 22.95
N ASN A 274 5.28 -13.10 23.17
CA ASN A 274 4.13 -12.63 23.91
C ASN A 274 4.47 -12.36 25.39
N SER A 275 5.29 -13.21 26.00
CA SER A 275 5.79 -13.00 27.36
C SER A 275 6.64 -11.73 27.46
N LEU A 276 7.54 -11.50 26.51
CA LEU A 276 8.34 -10.27 26.44
C LEU A 276 7.47 -9.02 26.25
N CYS A 277 6.44 -9.08 25.42
CA CYS A 277 5.49 -7.97 25.24
C CYS A 277 4.71 -7.65 26.53
N ASN A 278 4.49 -8.61 27.40
CA ASN A 278 3.79 -8.44 28.67
C ASN A 278 4.74 -8.04 29.83
N ASP A 279 6.04 -8.17 29.63
CA ASP A 279 7.04 -7.77 30.61
C ASP A 279 7.27 -6.25 30.55
N ARG A 280 6.88 -5.54 31.62
CA ARG A 280 7.02 -4.09 31.72
C ARG A 280 8.47 -3.61 31.77
N THR A 281 9.42 -4.48 32.01
CA THR A 281 10.86 -4.15 31.94
C THR A 281 11.33 -4.10 30.48
N VAL A 282 10.62 -4.79 29.58
CA VAL A 282 10.89 -4.87 28.15
C VAL A 282 9.97 -3.93 27.35
N CYS A 283 8.68 -3.86 27.70
CA CYS A 283 7.71 -2.97 27.09
C CYS A 283 7.06 -2.13 28.20
N GLU A 284 7.38 -0.84 28.30
CA GLU A 284 6.80 0.06 29.32
C GLU A 284 5.27 0.07 29.29
N ASN A 285 4.70 0.02 28.10
CA ASN A 285 3.27 -0.11 27.86
C ASN A 285 3.00 -1.43 27.13
N ASN A 286 1.93 -2.13 27.50
CA ASN A 286 1.52 -3.31 26.73
C ASN A 286 1.23 -2.90 25.29
N PRO A 287 1.92 -3.48 24.28
CA PRO A 287 1.71 -3.10 22.90
C PRO A 287 0.29 -3.44 22.45
N LEU A 288 -0.43 -2.42 21.96
CA LEU A 288 -1.82 -2.56 21.48
C LEU A 288 -1.88 -3.25 20.11
N THR A 289 -0.80 -3.11 19.33
CA THR A 289 -0.69 -3.74 18.00
C THR A 289 0.58 -4.55 17.91
N ARG A 290 0.44 -5.82 17.52
CA ARG A 290 1.59 -6.72 17.34
C ARG A 290 1.58 -7.32 15.93
N PHE A 291 2.72 -7.27 15.25
CA PHE A 291 2.91 -7.90 13.95
C PHE A 291 3.82 -9.11 14.06
N PHE A 292 3.37 -10.19 13.42
CA PHE A 292 4.14 -11.41 13.21
C PHE A 292 4.48 -11.45 11.72
N LEU A 293 5.75 -11.21 11.39
CA LEU A 293 6.21 -11.03 10.02
C LEU A 293 7.05 -12.22 9.55
N GLY A 294 6.68 -12.78 8.42
CA GLY A 294 7.46 -13.79 7.71
C GLY A 294 7.55 -13.47 6.22
N TYR A 295 8.53 -14.03 5.52
CA TYR A 295 8.65 -13.82 4.08
C TYR A 295 7.46 -14.42 3.32
N ARG A 296 7.01 -15.62 3.74
CA ARG A 296 5.89 -16.34 3.12
C ARG A 296 4.74 -16.54 4.11
N ARG A 297 3.52 -16.49 3.63
CA ARG A 297 2.32 -16.78 4.44
C ARG A 297 2.38 -18.17 5.09
N SER A 298 2.95 -19.16 4.41
CA SER A 298 3.08 -20.53 4.93
C SER A 298 3.89 -20.63 6.22
N THR A 299 4.62 -19.60 6.62
CA THR A 299 5.36 -19.55 7.89
C THR A 299 4.42 -19.68 9.10
N PHE A 300 3.20 -19.17 9.01
CA PHE A 300 2.25 -19.14 10.14
C PHE A 300 1.13 -20.18 10.04
N LYS A 301 1.03 -20.92 8.94
CA LYS A 301 -0.11 -21.80 8.65
C LYS A 301 -0.44 -22.81 9.77
N THR A 302 0.55 -23.27 10.51
CA THR A 302 0.41 -24.28 11.59
C THR A 302 -0.13 -23.68 12.88
N VAL A 303 -0.04 -22.37 13.09
CA VAL A 303 -0.34 -21.72 14.38
C VAL A 303 -1.42 -20.63 14.28
N GLU A 304 -1.87 -20.29 13.07
CA GLU A 304 -2.88 -19.24 12.83
C GLU A 304 -4.12 -19.40 13.72
N ASN A 305 -4.66 -20.60 13.79
CA ASN A 305 -5.91 -20.90 14.53
C ASN A 305 -5.70 -20.96 16.05
N GLU A 306 -4.52 -21.34 16.52
CA GLU A 306 -4.23 -21.51 17.94
C GLU A 306 -4.04 -20.16 18.67
N TYR A 307 -3.40 -19.21 18.00
CA TYR A 307 -3.08 -17.90 18.59
C TYR A 307 -4.08 -16.81 18.20
N GLY A 308 -5.12 -17.15 17.45
CA GLY A 308 -6.12 -16.17 16.98
C GLY A 308 -5.48 -15.05 16.15
N LEU A 309 -4.38 -15.36 15.44
CA LEU A 309 -3.70 -14.40 14.59
C LEU A 309 -4.59 -14.02 13.42
N ILE A 310 -4.83 -12.74 13.27
CA ILE A 310 -5.72 -12.19 12.26
C ILE A 310 -4.91 -11.84 11.01
N GLN A 311 -5.33 -12.34 9.86
CA GLN A 311 -4.76 -11.87 8.61
C GLN A 311 -5.29 -10.46 8.32
N LYS A 312 -4.39 -9.46 8.31
CA LYS A 312 -4.72 -8.14 7.79
C LYS A 312 -4.60 -8.17 6.27
N ASP A 313 -5.73 -8.19 5.57
CA ASP A 313 -5.73 -7.91 4.14
C ASP A 313 -5.43 -6.44 3.95
N GLY A 314 -4.55 -6.11 2.99
CA GLY A 314 -4.02 -4.75 2.78
C GLY A 314 -5.02 -3.68 2.35
N SER A 315 -6.31 -3.91 2.56
CA SER A 315 -7.39 -2.95 2.42
C SER A 315 -7.67 -2.31 3.78
N ASP A 316 -6.89 -1.30 4.12
CA ASP A 316 -7.20 -0.43 5.26
C ASP A 316 -8.43 0.41 4.92
N SER A 317 -9.51 0.00 5.40
CA SER A 317 -10.66 0.66 5.98
C SER A 317 -11.85 -0.30 5.83
N ASN A 318 -12.12 -0.98 6.88
CA ASN A 318 -13.29 -1.86 6.97
C ASN A 318 -14.59 -1.09 6.63
N SER A 319 -14.67 0.21 6.93
CA SER A 319 -15.79 1.06 6.55
C SER A 319 -15.89 1.31 5.03
N ILE A 320 -14.77 1.52 4.34
CA ILE A 320 -14.74 1.66 2.87
C ILE A 320 -15.02 0.33 2.19
N GLN A 321 -14.50 -0.77 2.74
CA GLN A 321 -14.80 -2.12 2.28
C GLN A 321 -16.31 -2.42 2.40
N LEU A 322 -16.91 -2.18 3.57
CA LEU A 322 -18.34 -2.34 3.80
C LEU A 322 -19.20 -1.50 2.84
N LEU A 323 -18.83 -0.25 2.61
CA LEU A 323 -19.52 0.62 1.65
C LEU A 323 -19.37 0.12 0.21
N LYS A 324 -18.19 -0.40 -0.17
CA LYS A 324 -17.96 -0.99 -1.48
C LYS A 324 -18.76 -2.25 -1.69
N GLU A 325 -18.80 -3.14 -0.70
CA GLU A 325 -19.62 -4.36 -0.71
C GLU A 325 -21.11 -4.02 -0.81
N CYS A 326 -21.56 -3.03 -0.03
CA CYS A 326 -22.93 -2.57 -0.09
C CYS A 326 -23.28 -1.97 -1.46
N SER A 327 -22.39 -1.16 -2.03
CA SER A 327 -22.58 -0.63 -3.39
C SER A 327 -22.60 -1.73 -4.44
N THR A 328 -21.75 -2.74 -4.34
CA THR A 328 -21.75 -3.91 -5.23
C THR A 328 -23.06 -4.66 -5.14
N PHE A 329 -23.51 -4.96 -3.91
CA PHE A 329 -24.80 -5.61 -3.64
C PHE A 329 -25.98 -4.85 -4.25
N ILE A 330 -26.04 -3.52 -4.07
CA ILE A 330 -27.12 -2.69 -4.62
C ILE A 330 -27.12 -2.73 -6.16
N CYS A 331 -25.96 -2.64 -6.77
CA CYS A 331 -25.85 -2.74 -8.23
C CYS A 331 -26.25 -4.12 -8.75
N GLU A 332 -25.89 -5.17 -8.04
CA GLU A 332 -26.20 -6.56 -8.39
C GLU A 332 -27.69 -6.86 -8.23
N ILE A 333 -28.29 -6.54 -7.08
CA ILE A 333 -29.70 -6.84 -6.80
C ILE A 333 -30.66 -6.02 -7.67
N LEU A 334 -30.27 -4.78 -8.03
CA LEU A 334 -31.04 -3.94 -8.92
C LEU A 334 -30.70 -4.18 -10.41
N ASN A 335 -29.66 -4.97 -10.69
CA ASN A 335 -29.13 -5.22 -12.03
C ASN A 335 -28.85 -3.93 -12.81
N ARG A 336 -28.23 -2.92 -12.15
CA ARG A 336 -27.99 -1.58 -12.67
C ARG A 336 -26.62 -1.06 -12.27
N SER A 337 -26.08 -0.16 -13.09
CA SER A 337 -24.85 0.53 -12.72
C SER A 337 -25.10 1.59 -11.63
N ARG A 338 -24.09 1.84 -10.80
CA ARG A 338 -24.13 2.88 -9.77
C ARG A 338 -24.53 4.25 -10.34
N THR A 339 -23.97 4.63 -11.47
CA THR A 339 -24.27 5.90 -12.15
C THR A 339 -25.73 5.99 -12.55
N SER A 340 -26.28 4.92 -13.15
CA SER A 340 -27.69 4.86 -13.51
C SER A 340 -28.63 4.97 -12.30
N ILE A 341 -28.26 4.37 -11.17
CA ILE A 341 -29.05 4.47 -9.92
C ILE A 341 -29.01 5.90 -9.36
N MET A 342 -27.85 6.54 -9.37
CA MET A 342 -27.69 7.92 -8.90
C MET A 342 -28.44 8.93 -9.79
N GLU A 343 -28.40 8.74 -11.10
CA GLU A 343 -29.14 9.57 -12.07
C GLU A 343 -30.67 9.46 -11.86
N ASP A 344 -31.18 8.25 -11.69
CA ASP A 344 -32.62 8.04 -11.48
C ASP A 344 -33.15 8.58 -10.15
N LEU A 345 -32.27 8.58 -9.12
CA LEU A 345 -32.62 9.12 -7.81
C LEU A 345 -32.32 10.63 -7.71
N GLU A 346 -31.70 11.22 -8.72
CA GLU A 346 -31.22 12.61 -8.73
C GLU A 346 -30.34 12.93 -7.50
N ILE A 347 -29.44 12.00 -7.12
CA ILE A 347 -28.55 12.12 -5.96
C ILE A 347 -27.08 12.16 -6.36
N ASP A 348 -26.28 12.84 -5.53
CA ASP A 348 -24.84 12.85 -5.65
C ASP A 348 -24.17 11.62 -5.02
N ASP A 349 -22.85 11.54 -5.13
CA ASP A 349 -22.05 10.44 -4.59
C ASP A 349 -22.13 10.35 -3.06
N LEU A 350 -22.24 11.48 -2.37
CA LEU A 350 -22.34 11.53 -0.91
C LEU A 350 -23.67 10.95 -0.43
N ALA A 351 -24.78 11.39 -1.04
CA ALA A 351 -26.10 10.89 -0.73
C ALA A 351 -26.24 9.39 -1.03
N TYR A 352 -25.65 8.90 -2.13
CA TYR A 352 -25.61 7.47 -2.43
C TYR A 352 -24.86 6.67 -1.35
N ARG A 353 -23.71 7.15 -0.88
CA ARG A 353 -22.96 6.50 0.22
C ARG A 353 -23.75 6.52 1.54
N GLN A 354 -24.46 7.58 1.83
CA GLN A 354 -25.34 7.65 3.01
C GLN A 354 -26.46 6.60 2.95
N LEU A 355 -27.04 6.36 1.77
CA LEU A 355 -28.01 5.28 1.59
C LEU A 355 -27.38 3.88 1.79
N CYS A 356 -26.19 3.65 1.28
CA CYS A 356 -25.43 2.42 1.55
C CYS A 356 -25.18 2.22 3.05
N PHE A 357 -24.82 3.29 3.75
CA PHE A 357 -24.55 3.23 5.19
C PHE A 357 -25.81 2.87 5.98
N LYS A 358 -26.97 3.44 5.64
CA LYS A 358 -28.26 3.12 6.26
C LYS A 358 -28.62 1.63 6.14
N LEU A 359 -28.31 0.98 5.00
CA LEU A 359 -28.54 -0.46 4.84
C LEU A 359 -27.65 -1.29 5.77
N VAL A 360 -26.37 -0.96 5.86
CA VAL A 360 -25.44 -1.62 6.79
C VAL A 360 -25.86 -1.41 8.23
N GLU A 361 -26.28 -0.20 8.60
CA GLU A 361 -26.79 0.13 9.93
C GLU A 361 -28.06 -0.66 10.27
N SER A 362 -28.97 -0.84 9.31
CA SER A 362 -30.17 -1.65 9.49
C SER A 362 -29.84 -3.11 9.80
N ILE A 363 -28.84 -3.70 9.15
CA ILE A 363 -28.39 -5.07 9.45
C ILE A 363 -27.70 -5.12 10.83
N LYS A 364 -26.91 -4.10 11.17
CA LYS A 364 -26.23 -4.02 12.47
C LYS A 364 -27.23 -3.93 13.64
N THR A 365 -28.30 -3.16 13.46
CA THR A 365 -29.33 -2.96 14.49
C THR A 365 -30.30 -4.13 14.59
N ASN A 366 -30.51 -4.86 13.50
CA ASN A 366 -31.33 -6.08 13.46
C ASN A 366 -30.52 -7.23 12.78
N PRO A 367 -29.68 -7.96 13.55
CA PRO A 367 -28.86 -9.06 13.00
C PRO A 367 -29.68 -10.22 12.44
N PHE A 368 -30.98 -10.30 12.78
CA PHE A 368 -31.92 -11.33 12.33
C PHE A 368 -32.79 -10.87 11.15
N ILE A 369 -32.46 -9.72 10.53
CA ILE A 369 -33.14 -9.22 9.33
C ILE A 369 -33.14 -10.31 8.25
N ASN A 370 -34.29 -10.56 7.64
CA ASN A 370 -34.40 -11.52 6.53
C ASN A 370 -34.32 -10.84 5.15
N SER A 371 -34.20 -11.64 4.08
CA SER A 371 -34.11 -11.15 2.70
C SER A 371 -35.28 -10.27 2.29
N SER A 372 -36.50 -10.64 2.67
CA SER A 372 -37.72 -9.87 2.33
C SER A 372 -37.73 -8.49 2.99
N GLU A 373 -37.32 -8.41 4.25
CA GLU A 373 -37.19 -7.13 4.98
C GLU A 373 -36.12 -6.24 4.37
N LEU A 374 -34.93 -6.81 4.04
CA LEU A 374 -33.87 -6.06 3.39
C LEU A 374 -34.29 -5.55 1.99
N ILE A 375 -34.99 -6.36 1.21
CA ILE A 375 -35.55 -5.95 -0.08
C ILE A 375 -36.59 -4.84 0.09
N SER A 376 -37.41 -4.89 1.14
CA SER A 376 -38.38 -3.84 1.46
C SER A 376 -37.65 -2.50 1.77
N LEU A 377 -36.56 -2.54 2.55
CA LEU A 377 -35.73 -1.37 2.82
C LEU A 377 -35.08 -0.82 1.54
N LEU A 378 -34.66 -1.69 0.62
CA LEU A 378 -34.15 -1.28 -0.68
C LEU A 378 -35.23 -0.56 -1.51
N LYS A 379 -36.42 -1.11 -1.59
CA LYS A 379 -37.56 -0.50 -2.30
C LYS A 379 -37.88 0.89 -1.76
N THR A 380 -37.84 1.05 -0.45
CA THR A 380 -38.10 2.33 0.22
C THR A 380 -37.00 3.34 -0.04
N ASN A 381 -35.74 2.96 0.15
CA ASN A 381 -34.59 3.89 0.09
C ASN A 381 -34.16 4.22 -1.35
N PHE A 382 -34.24 3.25 -2.26
CA PHE A 382 -33.80 3.40 -3.66
C PHE A 382 -34.94 3.55 -4.65
N LYS A 383 -36.20 3.54 -4.18
CA LYS A 383 -37.43 3.68 -5.02
C LYS A 383 -37.44 2.73 -6.24
N CYS A 384 -36.71 1.62 -6.14
CA CYS A 384 -36.57 0.62 -7.20
C CYS A 384 -37.04 -0.74 -6.68
N ASP A 385 -37.76 -1.50 -7.54
CA ASP A 385 -38.18 -2.85 -7.20
C ASP A 385 -37.24 -3.89 -7.82
N PRO A 386 -36.45 -4.64 -7.00
CA PRO A 386 -35.52 -5.64 -7.51
C PRO A 386 -36.18 -6.72 -8.38
N TYR A 387 -37.45 -7.06 -8.10
CA TYR A 387 -38.19 -8.08 -8.87
C TYR A 387 -38.63 -7.59 -10.26
N LYS A 388 -38.71 -6.27 -10.49
CA LYS A 388 -39.02 -5.70 -11.80
C LYS A 388 -37.83 -5.61 -12.75
N SER A 389 -36.63 -5.78 -12.23
CA SER A 389 -35.37 -5.69 -13.00
C SER A 389 -35.00 -6.99 -13.72
N VAL A 390 -35.85 -8.01 -13.68
CA VAL A 390 -35.57 -9.35 -14.21
C VAL A 390 -35.69 -9.37 -15.73
N HIS A 391 -34.57 -9.32 -16.47
CA HIS A 391 -34.52 -9.73 -17.85
C HIS A 391 -34.61 -11.27 -17.94
N LYS A 392 -35.56 -11.79 -18.75
CA LYS A 392 -35.90 -13.23 -18.91
C LYS A 392 -34.75 -14.19 -19.28
N LYS A 393 -33.50 -13.73 -19.37
CA LYS A 393 -32.34 -14.53 -19.82
C LYS A 393 -31.25 -14.77 -18.75
N VAL A 394 -31.37 -14.20 -17.55
CA VAL A 394 -30.39 -14.42 -16.47
C VAL A 394 -31.16 -14.90 -15.24
N GLN A 395 -30.67 -15.96 -14.59
CA GLN A 395 -31.19 -16.41 -13.28
C GLN A 395 -30.86 -15.34 -12.23
N HIS A 396 -31.68 -14.28 -12.18
CA HIS A 396 -31.57 -13.23 -11.18
C HIS A 396 -32.54 -13.58 -10.05
N ASN A 397 -32.02 -13.93 -8.89
CA ASN A 397 -32.82 -14.23 -7.70
C ASN A 397 -32.49 -13.19 -6.60
N PRO A 398 -33.31 -12.12 -6.46
CA PRO A 398 -33.10 -11.08 -5.46
C PRO A 398 -33.02 -11.59 -4.01
N ASP A 399 -33.82 -12.61 -3.66
CA ASP A 399 -33.81 -13.16 -2.29
C ASP A 399 -32.48 -13.83 -1.96
N HIS A 400 -31.93 -14.61 -2.88
CA HIS A 400 -30.61 -15.26 -2.71
C HIS A 400 -29.47 -14.26 -2.62
N ILE A 401 -29.51 -13.19 -3.43
CA ILE A 401 -28.53 -12.11 -3.41
C ILE A 401 -28.62 -11.37 -2.06
N ALA A 402 -29.82 -11.07 -1.58
CA ALA A 402 -30.04 -10.41 -0.29
C ALA A 402 -29.55 -11.27 0.89
N GLU A 403 -29.87 -12.56 0.88
CA GLU A 403 -29.41 -13.51 1.91
C GLU A 403 -27.87 -13.62 1.94
N GLY A 404 -27.23 -13.73 0.78
CA GLY A 404 -25.78 -13.76 0.66
C GLY A 404 -25.14 -12.49 1.22
N PHE A 405 -25.72 -11.31 0.97
CA PHE A 405 -25.25 -10.04 1.52
C PHE A 405 -25.43 -9.96 3.04
N ILE A 406 -26.59 -10.34 3.59
CA ILE A 406 -26.85 -10.37 5.04
C ILE A 406 -25.82 -11.24 5.74
N ASN A 407 -25.60 -12.45 5.25
CA ASN A 407 -24.62 -13.38 5.83
C ASN A 407 -23.22 -12.80 5.81
N LYS A 408 -22.81 -12.17 4.71
CA LYS A 408 -21.50 -11.54 4.57
C LYS A 408 -21.33 -10.38 5.55
N ILE A 409 -22.30 -9.47 5.64
CA ILE A 409 -22.25 -8.33 6.57
C ILE A 409 -22.27 -8.79 8.02
N ASN A 410 -23.08 -9.78 8.39
CA ASN A 410 -23.09 -10.31 9.74
C ASN A 410 -21.75 -10.94 10.14
N LEU A 411 -21.10 -11.68 9.24
CA LEU A 411 -19.74 -12.20 9.46
C LEU A 411 -18.74 -11.07 9.69
N GLU A 412 -18.77 -10.03 8.87
CA GLU A 412 -17.92 -8.85 9.02
C GLU A 412 -18.20 -8.12 10.35
N LEU A 413 -19.47 -7.94 10.72
CA LEU A 413 -19.86 -7.29 11.99
C LEU A 413 -19.48 -8.13 13.22
N GLN A 414 -19.59 -9.45 13.16
CA GLN A 414 -19.11 -10.36 14.22
C GLN A 414 -17.60 -10.26 14.37
N TYR A 415 -16.88 -10.18 13.26
CA TYR A 415 -15.45 -9.95 13.26
C TYR A 415 -15.07 -8.63 13.96
N PHE A 416 -15.83 -7.55 13.74
CA PHE A 416 -15.63 -6.26 14.41
C PHE A 416 -15.93 -6.31 15.91
N SER A 417 -16.96 -7.05 16.33
CA SER A 417 -17.34 -7.18 17.75
C SER A 417 -16.40 -8.08 18.55
N SER A 418 -15.67 -8.98 17.88
CA SER A 418 -14.70 -9.89 18.49
C SER A 418 -13.29 -9.28 18.64
N ILE A 419 -13.08 -8.04 18.21
CA ILE A 419 -11.78 -7.37 18.31
C ILE A 419 -11.44 -7.15 19.79
N LYS A 420 -10.52 -7.96 20.32
CA LYS A 420 -9.85 -7.71 21.59
C LYS A 420 -9.11 -6.37 21.54
N GLU A 421 -8.90 -5.72 22.68
CA GLU A 421 -8.09 -4.49 22.77
C GLU A 421 -6.70 -4.65 22.16
N ILE A 422 -6.12 -5.86 22.23
CA ILE A 422 -4.83 -6.21 21.62
C ILE A 422 -5.09 -6.79 20.22
N LYS A 423 -4.45 -6.21 19.20
CA LYS A 423 -4.57 -6.63 17.79
C LYS A 423 -3.31 -7.33 17.32
N ASP A 424 -3.41 -8.64 17.14
CA ASP A 424 -2.34 -9.52 16.66
C ASP A 424 -2.55 -9.85 15.18
N TYR A 425 -1.61 -9.43 14.34
CA TYR A 425 -1.71 -9.65 12.89
C TYR A 425 -0.52 -10.45 12.38
N HIS A 426 -0.78 -11.52 11.62
CA HIS A 426 0.26 -12.18 10.85
C HIS A 426 0.25 -11.68 9.40
N LEU A 427 1.41 -11.31 8.91
CA LEU A 427 1.58 -10.69 7.61
C LEU A 427 2.80 -11.25 6.89
N THR A 428 2.73 -11.29 5.56
CA THR A 428 3.99 -11.32 4.82
C THR A 428 4.67 -9.96 4.90
N ILE A 429 6.00 -9.93 4.87
CA ILE A 429 6.77 -8.69 4.91
C ILE A 429 6.32 -7.72 3.79
N HIS A 430 5.98 -8.24 2.61
CA HIS A 430 5.44 -7.42 1.52
C HIS A 430 4.11 -6.74 1.88
N LYS A 431 3.19 -7.46 2.55
CA LYS A 431 1.90 -6.90 3.00
C LYS A 431 2.06 -5.91 4.16
N SER A 432 3.14 -5.99 4.93
CA SER A 432 3.43 -5.05 6.02
C SER A 432 3.96 -3.69 5.52
N LYS A 433 4.30 -3.58 4.24
CA LYS A 433 4.78 -2.32 3.66
C LYS A 433 3.73 -1.22 3.81
N GLY A 434 4.15 -0.05 4.28
CA GLY A 434 3.24 1.06 4.63
C GLY A 434 2.59 0.95 6.01
N LEU A 435 2.59 -0.24 6.64
CA LEU A 435 2.01 -0.46 7.97
C LEU A 435 3.06 -0.31 9.08
N GLN A 436 2.59 -0.31 10.33
CA GLN A 436 3.42 -0.23 11.53
C GLN A 436 2.70 -0.86 12.73
N ALA A 437 3.46 -1.37 13.70
CA ALA A 437 2.94 -1.92 14.95
C ALA A 437 3.82 -1.51 16.12
N ASP A 438 3.25 -1.56 17.34
CA ASP A 438 3.98 -1.20 18.54
C ASP A 438 5.08 -2.23 18.81
N ALA A 439 4.77 -3.53 18.66
CA ALA A 439 5.74 -4.61 18.72
C ALA A 439 5.73 -5.46 17.45
N VAL A 440 6.90 -5.91 17.02
CA VAL A 440 7.06 -6.72 15.80
C VAL A 440 7.96 -7.92 16.07
N LEU A 441 7.47 -9.11 15.74
CA LEU A 441 8.26 -10.33 15.67
C LEU A 441 8.55 -10.65 14.20
N VAL A 442 9.82 -10.69 13.83
CA VAL A 442 10.29 -11.04 12.48
C VAL A 442 10.87 -12.44 12.49
N ILE A 443 10.30 -13.34 11.72
CA ILE A 443 10.66 -14.76 11.71
C ILE A 443 11.29 -15.14 10.38
N ALA A 444 12.57 -15.47 10.42
CA ALA A 444 13.29 -16.06 9.30
C ALA A 444 13.02 -17.57 9.24
N LYS A 445 12.71 -18.07 8.04
CA LYS A 445 12.49 -19.51 7.84
C LYS A 445 13.79 -20.32 7.88
N SER A 446 14.90 -19.70 7.45
CA SER A 446 16.21 -20.35 7.43
C SER A 446 17.32 -19.41 7.88
N LYS A 447 18.44 -19.97 8.32
CA LYS A 447 19.65 -19.19 8.66
C LYS A 447 20.20 -18.39 7.48
N ASN A 448 20.08 -18.91 6.26
CA ASN A 448 20.50 -18.21 5.05
C ASN A 448 19.62 -17.00 4.75
N GLU A 449 18.33 -17.07 5.03
CA GLU A 449 17.42 -15.95 4.94
C GLU A 449 17.78 -14.87 5.98
N LEU A 450 17.99 -15.27 7.25
CA LEU A 450 18.40 -14.37 8.31
C LEU A 450 19.74 -13.70 8.00
N LYS A 451 20.75 -14.47 7.54
CA LYS A 451 22.07 -13.93 7.17
C LYS A 451 21.96 -12.82 6.13
N LYS A 452 21.13 -13.00 5.10
CA LYS A 452 20.87 -11.98 4.08
C LYS A 452 20.11 -10.76 4.63
N TRP A 453 19.17 -10.96 5.54
CA TRP A 453 18.45 -9.84 6.16
C TRP A 453 19.36 -8.96 7.02
N LEU A 454 20.36 -9.57 7.67
CA LEU A 454 21.33 -8.91 8.54
C LEU A 454 22.59 -8.43 7.78
N GLU A 455 22.61 -8.51 6.45
CA GLU A 455 23.73 -8.02 5.65
C GLU A 455 23.88 -6.50 5.80
N VAL A 456 25.07 -6.05 6.21
CA VAL A 456 25.41 -4.64 6.41
C VAL A 456 26.32 -4.07 5.33
N ASP A 457 27.03 -4.93 4.58
CA ASP A 457 27.90 -4.48 3.51
C ASP A 457 27.10 -3.83 2.38
N LYS A 458 27.40 -2.57 2.12
CA LYS A 458 26.66 -1.74 1.15
C LYS A 458 26.75 -2.27 -0.27
N GLN A 459 27.88 -2.88 -0.64
CA GLN A 459 28.09 -3.42 -1.98
C GLN A 459 27.29 -4.72 -2.14
N LEU A 460 27.36 -5.64 -1.17
CA LEU A 460 26.58 -6.88 -1.18
C LEU A 460 25.08 -6.59 -1.21
N ARG A 461 24.63 -5.59 -0.44
CA ARG A 461 23.24 -5.11 -0.50
C ARG A 461 22.86 -4.53 -1.86
N PHE A 462 23.77 -3.81 -2.51
CA PHE A 462 23.54 -3.26 -3.83
C PHE A 462 23.53 -4.35 -4.91
N GLU A 463 24.33 -5.40 -4.76
CA GLU A 463 24.39 -6.55 -5.69
C GLU A 463 23.23 -7.54 -5.50
N ASP A 464 22.47 -7.42 -4.40
CA ASP A 464 21.32 -8.30 -4.11
C ASP A 464 20.14 -8.04 -5.07
N LYS A 465 20.12 -8.82 -6.15
CA LYS A 465 19.08 -8.74 -7.19
C LYS A 465 17.70 -9.21 -6.73
N GLN A 466 17.64 -10.02 -5.67
CA GLN A 466 16.39 -10.61 -5.17
C GLN A 466 15.72 -9.76 -4.08
N ASP A 467 16.32 -8.64 -3.72
CA ASP A 467 15.86 -7.74 -2.64
C ASP A 467 15.79 -8.37 -1.26
N THR A 468 16.46 -9.50 -1.04
CA THR A 468 16.36 -10.24 0.22
C THR A 468 16.85 -9.39 1.40
N CYS A 469 17.95 -8.65 1.21
CA CYS A 469 18.46 -7.71 2.22
C CYS A 469 17.46 -6.58 2.53
N ARG A 470 16.76 -6.07 1.50
CA ARG A 470 15.75 -5.01 1.65
C ARG A 470 14.48 -5.51 2.29
N ILE A 471 14.12 -6.77 2.06
CA ILE A 471 12.98 -7.42 2.72
C ILE A 471 13.18 -7.43 4.23
N GLY A 472 14.39 -7.80 4.72
CA GLY A 472 14.74 -7.70 6.14
C GLY A 472 14.61 -6.26 6.67
N TYR A 473 15.18 -5.29 5.97
CA TYR A 473 15.07 -3.87 6.34
C TYR A 473 13.61 -3.39 6.44
N VAL A 474 12.76 -3.76 5.48
CA VAL A 474 11.33 -3.43 5.54
C VAL A 474 10.70 -4.04 6.78
N ALA A 475 10.96 -5.31 7.09
CA ALA A 475 10.41 -5.99 8.26
C ALA A 475 10.81 -5.28 9.56
N PHE A 476 12.09 -5.03 9.75
CA PHE A 476 12.63 -4.39 10.96
C PHE A 476 12.09 -2.98 11.17
N SER A 477 11.88 -2.24 10.08
CA SER A 477 11.38 -0.88 10.12
C SER A 477 9.87 -0.74 10.40
N ARG A 478 9.15 -1.84 10.64
CA ARG A 478 7.70 -1.82 11.00
C ARG A 478 7.47 -1.57 12.48
N ALA A 479 8.46 -1.85 13.33
CA ALA A 479 8.35 -1.71 14.77
C ALA A 479 8.46 -0.25 15.24
N LYS A 480 7.62 0.11 16.22
CA LYS A 480 7.68 1.41 16.88
C LYS A 480 8.49 1.32 18.18
N GLU A 481 8.14 0.39 19.06
CA GLU A 481 8.68 0.31 20.44
C GLU A 481 9.54 -0.93 20.66
N PHE A 482 9.11 -2.09 20.16
CA PHE A 482 9.80 -3.35 20.38
C PHE A 482 9.98 -4.15 19.08
N LEU A 483 11.21 -4.57 18.83
CA LEU A 483 11.59 -5.43 17.72
C LEU A 483 12.20 -6.71 18.21
N CYS A 484 11.60 -7.84 17.84
CA CYS A 484 12.08 -9.18 18.11
C CYS A 484 12.35 -9.93 16.80
N ILE A 485 13.40 -10.72 16.76
CA ILE A 485 13.83 -11.52 15.62
C ILE A 485 13.94 -12.98 16.06
N ALA A 486 13.57 -13.90 15.19
CA ALA A 486 13.73 -15.34 15.42
C ALA A 486 14.06 -16.06 14.12
N CYS A 487 14.60 -17.27 14.22
CA CYS A 487 14.91 -18.15 13.11
C CYS A 487 14.36 -19.56 13.39
N LEU A 488 13.74 -20.19 12.39
CA LEU A 488 13.23 -21.57 12.48
C LEU A 488 14.31 -22.63 12.21
N GLU A 489 15.57 -22.23 12.09
CA GLU A 489 16.74 -23.08 11.97
C GLU A 489 17.82 -22.67 12.97
N GLU A 490 18.69 -23.61 13.34
CA GLU A 490 19.86 -23.33 14.18
C GLU A 490 20.80 -22.34 13.48
N ILE A 491 21.16 -21.28 14.21
CA ILE A 491 22.10 -20.27 13.76
C ILE A 491 23.54 -20.65 14.16
N ASP A 492 24.47 -20.42 13.25
CA ASP A 492 25.89 -20.69 13.47
C ASP A 492 26.58 -19.56 14.27
N ASP A 493 27.80 -19.80 14.70
CA ASP A 493 28.58 -18.85 15.51
C ASP A 493 28.88 -17.55 14.75
N GLU A 494 28.95 -17.59 13.41
CA GLU A 494 29.11 -16.39 12.60
C GLU A 494 27.88 -15.46 12.74
N LEU A 495 26.68 -16.02 12.62
CA LEU A 495 25.43 -15.27 12.79
C LEU A 495 25.26 -14.77 14.24
N LYS A 496 25.63 -15.56 15.24
CA LYS A 496 25.62 -15.12 16.65
C LYS A 496 26.55 -13.91 16.86
N LYS A 497 27.74 -13.94 16.28
CA LYS A 497 28.67 -12.79 16.31
C LYS A 497 28.08 -11.57 15.58
N ASN A 498 27.47 -11.76 14.44
CA ASN A 498 26.84 -10.66 13.70
C ASN A 498 25.70 -10.01 14.50
N LEU A 499 24.85 -10.80 15.16
CA LEU A 499 23.79 -10.28 16.04
C LEU A 499 24.39 -9.47 17.21
N THR A 500 25.47 -9.96 17.81
CA THR A 500 26.17 -9.23 18.88
C THR A 500 26.77 -7.91 18.37
N LEU A 501 27.39 -7.89 17.21
CA LEU A 501 27.93 -6.68 16.58
C LEU A 501 26.84 -5.66 16.26
N LEU A 502 25.65 -6.12 15.93
CA LEU A 502 24.46 -5.28 15.70
C LEU A 502 23.76 -4.84 17.00
N ASN A 503 24.35 -5.14 18.16
CA ASN A 503 23.79 -4.84 19.48
C ASN A 503 22.40 -5.47 19.71
N VAL A 504 22.21 -6.71 19.23
CA VAL A 504 21.01 -7.51 19.43
C VAL A 504 21.19 -8.38 20.67
N ASP A 505 20.25 -8.34 21.60
CA ASP A 505 20.21 -9.19 22.78
C ASP A 505 19.70 -10.58 22.40
N MET A 506 20.50 -11.61 22.68
CA MET A 506 20.09 -13.00 22.51
C MET A 506 19.55 -13.54 23.83
N ILE A 507 18.29 -13.93 23.82
CA ILE A 507 17.62 -14.50 25.00
C ILE A 507 17.17 -15.93 24.70
N PRO A 508 17.25 -16.85 25.64
CA PRO A 508 16.68 -18.18 25.47
C PRO A 508 15.16 -18.10 25.36
N ALA A 509 14.56 -19.05 24.66
CA ALA A 509 13.11 -19.16 24.64
C ALA A 509 12.59 -19.49 26.06
N MET A 510 11.49 -18.85 26.45
CA MET A 510 10.80 -19.16 27.68
C MET A 510 10.06 -20.49 27.53
N GLY A 511 10.62 -21.58 28.08
CA GLY A 511 9.99 -22.90 28.09
C GLY A 511 8.72 -22.90 28.96
N GLU A 512 7.80 -23.87 28.73
CA GLU A 512 6.52 -24.02 29.46
C GLU A 512 6.66 -24.23 31.00
N LYS A 513 7.86 -24.23 31.55
CA LYS A 513 8.13 -24.61 32.96
C LYS A 513 7.99 -23.48 33.98
N GLU A 514 7.68 -22.26 33.60
CA GLU A 514 7.44 -21.18 34.58
C GLU A 514 5.97 -20.71 34.61
N LYS A 515 5.04 -21.68 34.64
CA LYS A 515 3.71 -21.42 35.22
C LYS A 515 3.82 -21.64 36.73
N GLN A 516 4.29 -20.64 37.48
CA GLN A 516 3.99 -20.60 38.91
C GLN A 516 2.48 -20.33 39.07
N PRO A 517 1.78 -21.12 39.90
CA PRO A 517 0.38 -20.88 40.17
C PRO A 517 0.20 -19.61 41.00
N ILE A 518 -0.76 -18.80 40.58
CA ILE A 518 -1.30 -17.71 41.42
C ILE A 518 -2.20 -18.30 42.48
#